data_1802bd6a9ed8a6d8a1b037dc87ef3c63
#
_entry.id   1802bd6a9ed8a6d8a1b037dc87ef3c63
#
_cell.length_a   1.000
_cell.length_b   1.000
_cell.length_c   1.000
_cell.angle_alpha   90.00
_cell.angle_beta   90.00
_cell.angle_gamma   90.00
#
_symmetry.space_group_name_H-M   'P 1'
#
loop_
_entity.id
_entity.type
_entity.pdbx_description
1 polymer ?
#
loop_
_entity_poly.entity_id
_entity_poly.type
_entity_poly.pdbx_seq_one_letter_code
_entity_poly.pdbx_strand_id
1 'polypeptide(L)'
;YAGELFGSGRTVYSTEGSSQCIRAMLYLALTCGNGSRTVVAARNVHRAFVYAAALLDFEIVWLWPERSASLCGCPVSPDTLERTLAEMPAPPAAVYLTSPDYLGGMADISALAEVCRKHGTLLAVDNAHGAYLRFLEPSCHPLDLGADLCCDSAHKTLPVLTGGAYLHISRAAPASLRES
;
A
#
# COMPACT_ATOMS: atom_id res chain seq x y z
N TYR A 1 8.29 -16.86 -10.19
CA TYR A 1 9.47 -16.10 -10.67
C TYR A 1 9.51 -14.67 -10.12
N ALA A 2 8.49 -13.78 -10.39
CA ALA A 2 8.51 -12.45 -9.78
C ALA A 2 8.38 -12.50 -8.26
N GLY A 3 7.60 -13.41 -7.71
CA GLY A 3 7.51 -13.61 -6.26
C GLY A 3 8.84 -13.93 -5.62
N GLU A 4 9.70 -14.70 -6.27
CA GLU A 4 11.06 -15.00 -5.81
C GLU A 4 11.95 -13.76 -5.87
N LEU A 5 11.90 -13.01 -6.99
CA LEU A 5 12.68 -11.78 -7.16
C LEU A 5 12.33 -10.72 -6.13
N PHE A 6 11.05 -10.53 -5.84
CA PHE A 6 10.56 -9.56 -4.87
C PHE A 6 10.49 -10.10 -3.43
N GLY A 7 10.80 -11.38 -3.21
CA GLY A 7 10.74 -11.98 -1.87
C GLY A 7 9.32 -12.05 -1.30
N SER A 8 8.27 -11.94 -2.14
CA SER A 8 6.89 -11.96 -1.71
C SER A 8 6.41 -13.36 -1.32
N GLY A 9 5.34 -13.44 -0.53
CA GLY A 9 4.60 -14.69 -0.30
C GLY A 9 3.81 -15.11 -1.53
N ARG A 10 3.22 -14.13 -2.21
CA ARG A 10 2.49 -14.30 -3.48
C ARG A 10 2.63 -13.06 -4.34
N THR A 11 2.68 -13.24 -5.64
CA THR A 11 2.62 -12.15 -6.63
C THR A 11 1.58 -12.47 -7.68
N VAL A 12 0.69 -11.52 -7.90
CA VAL A 12 -0.33 -11.54 -8.96
C VAL A 12 0.06 -10.54 -10.03
N TYR A 13 -0.09 -10.93 -11.29
CA TYR A 13 0.25 -10.10 -12.44
C TYR A 13 -0.99 -9.40 -12.99
N SER A 14 -0.82 -8.16 -13.44
CA SER A 14 -1.82 -7.42 -14.18
C SER A 14 -1.23 -6.91 -15.50
N THR A 15 -2.04 -6.91 -16.53
CA THR A 15 -1.76 -6.27 -17.83
C THR A 15 -2.50 -4.94 -17.99
N GLU A 16 -3.29 -4.54 -16.98
CA GLU A 16 -4.09 -3.31 -16.96
C GLU A 16 -3.51 -2.24 -16.01
N GLY A 17 -2.22 -2.36 -15.70
CA GLY A 17 -1.51 -1.44 -14.84
C GLY A 17 -1.84 -1.61 -13.35
N SER A 18 -1.18 -0.79 -12.53
CA SER A 18 -1.38 -0.79 -11.06
C SER A 18 -2.77 -0.35 -10.64
N SER A 19 -3.56 0.31 -11.50
CA SER A 19 -4.94 0.67 -11.18
C SER A 19 -5.82 -0.55 -10.87
N GLN A 20 -5.60 -1.67 -11.58
CA GLN A 20 -6.26 -2.93 -11.26
C GLN A 20 -5.68 -3.55 -10.00
N CYS A 21 -4.35 -3.51 -9.82
CA CYS A 21 -3.70 -4.00 -8.61
C CYS A 21 -4.18 -3.25 -7.36
N ILE A 22 -4.36 -1.92 -7.42
CA ILE A 22 -4.90 -1.12 -6.32
C ILE A 22 -6.31 -1.60 -5.93
N ARG A 23 -7.20 -1.81 -6.92
CA ARG A 23 -8.55 -2.32 -6.65
C ARG A 23 -8.52 -3.70 -6.02
N ALA A 24 -7.68 -4.61 -6.54
CA ALA A 24 -7.52 -5.96 -6.00
C ALA A 24 -6.92 -5.92 -4.58
N MET A 25 -5.92 -5.09 -4.34
CA MET A 25 -5.29 -4.90 -3.03
C MET A 25 -6.31 -4.46 -1.97
N LEU A 26 -7.15 -3.47 -2.30
CA LEU A 26 -8.20 -2.99 -1.40
C LEU A 26 -9.30 -4.03 -1.20
N TYR A 27 -9.70 -4.74 -2.27
CA TYR A 27 -10.64 -5.86 -2.16
C TYR A 27 -10.14 -6.93 -1.19
N LEU A 28 -8.87 -7.34 -1.30
CA LEU A 28 -8.27 -8.31 -0.40
C LEU A 28 -8.24 -7.80 1.05
N ALA A 29 -7.84 -6.55 1.27
CA ALA A 29 -7.81 -5.97 2.61
C ALA A 29 -9.19 -5.97 3.27
N LEU A 30 -10.25 -5.67 2.52
CA LEU A 30 -11.63 -5.64 3.01
C LEU A 30 -12.25 -7.01 3.23
N THR A 31 -11.86 -8.03 2.45
CA THR A 31 -12.49 -9.37 2.47
C THR A 31 -11.71 -10.39 3.28
N CYS A 32 -10.40 -10.27 3.33
CA CYS A 32 -9.51 -11.23 3.98
C CYS A 32 -8.85 -10.67 5.25
N GLY A 33 -9.10 -9.40 5.58
CA GLY A 33 -8.58 -8.72 6.75
C GLY A 33 -9.45 -8.93 8.01
N ASN A 34 -9.61 -7.87 8.79
CA ASN A 34 -10.32 -7.89 10.08
C ASN A 34 -11.84 -7.66 9.98
N GLY A 35 -12.40 -7.63 8.78
CA GLY A 35 -13.85 -7.40 8.54
C GLY A 35 -14.28 -5.93 8.58
N SER A 36 -13.39 -5.00 8.82
CA SER A 36 -13.67 -3.57 8.78
C SER A 36 -13.98 -3.10 7.36
N ARG A 37 -14.86 -2.10 7.23
CA ARG A 37 -15.19 -1.41 5.97
C ARG A 37 -14.58 -0.02 5.90
N THR A 38 -13.59 0.29 6.74
CA THR A 38 -12.90 1.57 6.78
C THR A 38 -11.45 1.41 6.35
N VAL A 39 -10.95 2.33 5.52
CA VAL A 39 -9.55 2.42 5.13
C VAL A 39 -9.02 3.80 5.51
N VAL A 40 -7.90 3.83 6.22
CA VAL A 40 -7.17 5.08 6.50
C VAL A 40 -6.23 5.34 5.34
N ALA A 41 -6.26 6.51 4.73
CA ALA A 41 -5.48 6.81 3.54
C ALA A 41 -4.83 8.19 3.56
N ALA A 42 -3.57 8.28 3.13
CA ALA A 42 -2.94 9.57 2.86
C ALA A 42 -3.64 10.27 1.68
N ARG A 43 -3.84 11.58 1.77
CA ARG A 43 -4.69 12.32 0.81
C ARG A 43 -4.16 12.35 -0.64
N ASN A 44 -2.89 12.03 -0.87
CA ASN A 44 -2.27 12.03 -2.19
C ASN A 44 -2.46 10.72 -2.98
N VAL A 45 -3.54 10.00 -2.70
CA VAL A 45 -3.87 8.75 -3.40
C VAL A 45 -4.08 8.95 -4.89
N HIS A 46 -3.72 7.93 -5.67
CA HIS A 46 -4.07 7.89 -7.08
C HIS A 46 -5.59 7.73 -7.26
N ARG A 47 -6.17 8.29 -8.35
CA ARG A 47 -7.62 8.20 -8.64
C ARG A 47 -8.19 6.77 -8.60
N ALA A 48 -7.37 5.75 -8.88
CA ALA A 48 -7.79 4.35 -8.80
C ALA A 48 -8.25 3.94 -7.39
N PHE A 49 -7.66 4.54 -6.33
CA PHE A 49 -8.10 4.35 -4.95
C PHE A 49 -9.52 4.90 -4.74
N VAL A 50 -9.80 6.11 -5.23
CA VAL A 50 -11.13 6.74 -5.09
C VAL A 50 -12.19 5.93 -5.85
N TYR A 51 -11.85 5.44 -7.05
CA TYR A 51 -12.74 4.56 -7.81
C TYR A 51 -12.95 3.21 -7.12
N ALA A 52 -11.92 2.68 -6.46
CA ALA A 52 -12.05 1.48 -5.66
C ALA A 52 -12.97 1.70 -4.45
N ALA A 53 -12.89 2.86 -3.78
CA ALA A 53 -13.77 3.19 -2.67
C ALA A 53 -15.24 3.22 -3.10
N ALA A 54 -15.52 3.83 -4.25
CA ALA A 54 -16.88 3.86 -4.80
C ALA A 54 -17.36 2.46 -5.25
N LEU A 55 -16.47 1.65 -5.85
CA LEU A 55 -16.81 0.31 -6.33
C LEU A 55 -17.03 -0.70 -5.19
N LEU A 56 -16.18 -0.63 -4.16
CA LEU A 56 -16.16 -1.58 -3.05
C LEU A 56 -16.97 -1.11 -1.83
N ASP A 57 -17.49 0.12 -1.88
CA ASP A 57 -18.34 0.72 -0.85
C ASP A 57 -17.70 0.68 0.55
N PHE A 58 -16.54 1.33 0.71
CA PHE A 58 -15.86 1.48 1.98
C PHE A 58 -15.67 2.94 2.38
N GLU A 59 -15.60 3.19 3.68
CA GLU A 59 -15.37 4.51 4.25
C GLU A 59 -13.88 4.87 4.25
N ILE A 60 -13.58 6.15 4.06
CA ILE A 60 -12.21 6.66 4.03
C ILE A 60 -12.00 7.62 5.21
N VAL A 61 -10.99 7.34 6.01
CA VAL A 61 -10.44 8.28 6.98
C VAL A 61 -9.16 8.87 6.40
N TRP A 62 -9.18 10.17 6.13
CA TRP A 62 -8.07 10.84 5.46
C TRP A 62 -6.97 11.26 6.44
N LEU A 63 -5.74 10.87 6.13
CA LEU A 63 -4.54 11.44 6.73
C LEU A 63 -4.15 12.70 5.95
N TRP A 64 -3.99 13.79 6.67
CA TRP A 64 -3.57 15.07 6.13
C TRP A 64 -2.10 15.31 6.45
N PRO A 65 -1.34 16.00 5.58
CA PRO A 65 0.06 16.30 5.86
C PRO A 65 0.19 17.27 7.03
N GLU A 66 1.15 17.00 7.91
CA GLU A 66 1.42 17.82 9.10
C GLU A 66 1.96 19.23 8.76
N ARG A 67 2.53 19.36 7.59
CA ARG A 67 3.09 20.61 7.08
C ARG A 67 2.55 20.89 5.69
N SER A 68 2.65 22.15 5.25
CA SER A 68 2.34 22.50 3.88
C SER A 68 3.12 21.58 2.92
N ALA A 69 2.39 20.80 2.13
CA ALA A 69 2.95 19.91 1.15
C ALA A 69 2.34 20.22 -0.22
N SER A 70 3.02 19.82 -1.28
CA SER A 70 2.46 19.89 -2.62
C SER A 70 1.19 19.04 -2.70
N LEU A 71 0.36 19.26 -3.71
CA LEU A 71 -0.81 18.41 -3.97
C LEU A 71 -0.42 16.93 -4.23
N CYS A 72 0.81 16.71 -4.70
CA CYS A 72 1.32 15.38 -5.04
C CYS A 72 1.97 14.65 -3.87
N GLY A 73 2.21 15.32 -2.73
CA GLY A 73 2.83 14.74 -1.56
C GLY A 73 1.92 14.78 -0.33
N CYS A 74 2.06 13.80 0.54
CA CYS A 74 1.39 13.76 1.84
C CYS A 74 2.31 13.06 2.85
N PRO A 75 3.33 13.77 3.37
CA PRO A 75 4.17 13.21 4.42
C PRO A 75 3.33 12.95 5.67
N VAL A 76 3.35 11.73 6.13
CA VAL A 76 2.67 11.25 7.33
C VAL A 76 3.72 10.70 8.27
N SER A 77 3.78 11.21 9.50
CA SER A 77 4.65 10.66 10.53
C SER A 77 4.03 9.43 11.20
N PRO A 78 4.87 8.53 11.77
CA PRO A 78 4.39 7.44 12.61
C PRO A 78 3.51 7.92 13.78
N ASP A 79 3.86 9.07 14.40
CA ASP A 79 3.09 9.64 15.50
C ASP A 79 1.69 10.09 15.08
N THR A 80 1.57 10.69 13.89
CA THR A 80 0.25 11.06 13.35
C THR A 80 -0.59 9.84 13.05
N LEU A 81 0.01 8.79 12.47
CA LEU A 81 -0.70 7.54 12.23
C LEU A 81 -1.12 6.87 13.53
N GLU A 82 -0.21 6.78 14.52
CA GLU A 82 -0.49 6.20 15.85
C GLU A 82 -1.70 6.89 16.50
N ARG A 83 -1.68 8.23 16.53
CA ARG A 83 -2.79 9.02 17.11
C ARG A 83 -4.10 8.77 16.37
N THR A 84 -4.06 8.79 15.02
CA THR A 84 -5.26 8.55 14.21
C THR A 84 -5.85 7.17 14.50
N LEU A 85 -5.03 6.12 14.54
CA LEU A 85 -5.50 4.75 14.79
C LEU A 85 -5.99 4.57 16.22
N ALA A 86 -5.35 5.21 17.20
CA ALA A 86 -5.77 5.15 18.61
C ALA A 86 -7.12 5.84 18.88
N GLU A 87 -7.47 6.85 18.10
CA GLU A 87 -8.75 7.57 18.20
C GLU A 87 -9.90 6.85 17.48
N MET A 88 -9.62 5.83 16.66
CA MET A 88 -10.65 5.08 15.95
C MET A 88 -11.39 4.10 16.88
N PRO A 89 -12.71 3.93 16.71
CA PRO A 89 -13.50 3.00 17.54
C PRO A 89 -13.14 1.53 17.31
N ALA A 90 -12.56 1.21 16.15
CA ALA A 90 -12.09 -0.12 15.78
C ALA A 90 -10.97 -0.03 14.74
N PRO A 91 -10.08 -1.04 14.66
CA PRO A 91 -9.04 -1.07 13.64
C PRO A 91 -9.61 -1.00 12.21
N PRO A 92 -9.06 -0.16 11.31
CA PRO A 92 -9.45 -0.15 9.92
C PRO A 92 -8.99 -1.44 9.21
N ALA A 93 -9.55 -1.72 8.04
CA ALA A 93 -9.13 -2.85 7.19
C ALA A 93 -7.68 -2.70 6.75
N ALA A 94 -7.28 -1.48 6.40
CA ALA A 94 -5.91 -1.15 6.02
C ALA A 94 -5.60 0.33 6.24
N VAL A 95 -4.32 0.62 6.36
CA VAL A 95 -3.71 1.93 6.08
C VAL A 95 -3.16 1.89 4.67
N TYR A 96 -3.53 2.87 3.84
CA TYR A 96 -3.10 2.98 2.45
C TYR A 96 -2.23 4.20 2.23
N LEU A 97 -1.04 4.00 1.67
CA LEU A 97 -0.07 5.06 1.39
C LEU A 97 0.45 4.96 -0.04
N THR A 98 0.80 6.10 -0.64
CA THR A 98 1.54 6.16 -1.90
C THR A 98 3.00 6.52 -1.62
N SER A 99 3.91 5.60 -1.90
CA SER A 99 5.35 5.77 -1.67
C SER A 99 6.15 4.91 -2.66
N PRO A 100 7.02 5.50 -3.48
CA PRO A 100 7.29 6.94 -3.63
C PRO A 100 6.07 7.72 -4.16
N ASP A 101 5.94 8.97 -3.74
CA ASP A 101 4.97 9.88 -4.31
C ASP A 101 5.39 10.38 -5.72
N TYR A 102 4.59 11.24 -6.33
CA TYR A 102 4.83 11.78 -7.67
C TYR A 102 6.11 12.61 -7.81
N LEU A 103 6.66 13.10 -6.69
CA LEU A 103 7.87 13.93 -6.63
C LEU A 103 9.08 13.15 -6.12
N GLY A 104 8.93 11.84 -5.86
CA GLY A 104 9.97 10.98 -5.33
C GLY A 104 10.07 11.00 -3.81
N GLY A 105 9.13 11.65 -3.11
CA GLY A 105 9.06 11.59 -1.65
C GLY A 105 8.74 10.18 -1.16
N MET A 106 9.52 9.70 -0.20
CA MET A 106 9.35 8.37 0.40
C MET A 106 8.86 8.47 1.83
N ALA A 107 7.92 7.61 2.20
CA ALA A 107 7.45 7.45 3.57
C ALA A 107 8.39 6.51 4.35
N ASP A 108 8.45 6.67 5.67
CA ASP A 108 9.11 5.71 6.56
C ASP A 108 8.22 4.47 6.73
N ILE A 109 8.25 3.60 5.72
CA ILE A 109 7.42 2.39 5.67
C ILE A 109 7.68 1.49 6.86
N SER A 110 8.92 1.37 7.34
CA SER A 110 9.26 0.50 8.47
C SER A 110 8.56 0.95 9.75
N ALA A 111 8.68 2.22 10.09
CA ALA A 111 8.03 2.75 11.29
C ALA A 111 6.49 2.73 11.17
N LEU A 112 5.94 3.04 9.99
CA LEU A 112 4.50 2.99 9.76
C LEU A 112 3.96 1.55 9.80
N ALA A 113 4.72 0.55 9.34
CA ALA A 113 4.37 -0.86 9.45
C ALA A 113 4.32 -1.34 10.92
N GLU A 114 5.24 -0.85 11.76
CA GLU A 114 5.21 -1.15 13.21
C GLU A 114 3.94 -0.61 13.85
N VAL A 115 3.55 0.63 13.54
CA VAL A 115 2.30 1.23 14.02
C VAL A 115 1.10 0.41 13.56
N CYS A 116 1.01 0.07 12.27
CA CYS A 116 -0.09 -0.75 11.74
C CYS A 116 -0.20 -2.11 12.46
N ARG A 117 0.92 -2.77 12.67
CA ARG A 117 0.98 -4.07 13.36
C ARG A 117 0.49 -3.97 14.80
N LYS A 118 0.91 -2.92 15.52
CA LYS A 118 0.46 -2.65 16.90
C LYS A 118 -1.06 -2.50 17.00
N HIS A 119 -1.68 -1.89 15.99
CA HIS A 119 -3.13 -1.66 15.94
C HIS A 119 -3.91 -2.77 15.22
N GLY A 120 -3.27 -3.86 14.79
CA GLY A 120 -3.95 -4.98 14.12
C GLY A 120 -4.58 -4.61 12.78
N THR A 121 -3.97 -3.67 12.05
CA THR A 121 -4.40 -3.25 10.72
C THR A 121 -3.32 -3.55 9.67
N LEU A 122 -3.71 -3.74 8.42
CA LEU A 122 -2.79 -4.01 7.31
C LEU A 122 -2.15 -2.71 6.81
N LEU A 123 -0.88 -2.77 6.39
CA LEU A 123 -0.25 -1.71 5.62
C LEU A 123 -0.24 -2.06 4.14
N ALA A 124 -0.96 -1.27 3.34
CA ALA A 124 -1.06 -1.37 1.89
C ALA A 124 -0.34 -0.20 1.22
N VAL A 125 0.64 -0.47 0.37
CA VAL A 125 1.45 0.57 -0.26
C VAL A 125 1.30 0.57 -1.78
N ASP A 126 0.88 1.72 -2.31
CA ASP A 126 0.96 2.01 -3.73
C ASP A 126 2.39 2.44 -4.08
N ASN A 127 3.18 1.50 -4.53
CA ASN A 127 4.57 1.66 -4.94
C ASN A 127 4.70 1.78 -6.48
N ALA A 128 3.70 2.35 -7.13
CA ALA A 128 3.64 2.42 -8.59
C ALA A 128 4.89 3.04 -9.25
N HIS A 129 5.63 3.86 -8.54
CA HIS A 129 6.86 4.50 -9.03
C HIS A 129 8.14 3.83 -8.53
N GLY A 130 8.05 2.81 -7.67
CA GLY A 130 9.17 2.30 -6.90
C GLY A 130 9.51 0.82 -7.10
N ALA A 131 9.05 0.14 -8.16
CA ALA A 131 9.38 -1.26 -8.39
C ALA A 131 10.90 -1.53 -8.39
N TYR A 132 11.71 -0.58 -8.87
CA TYR A 132 13.17 -0.66 -8.87
C TYR A 132 13.81 -0.64 -7.47
N LEU A 133 13.11 -0.13 -6.47
CA LEU A 133 13.61 -0.04 -5.08
C LEU A 133 13.98 -1.41 -4.50
N ARG A 134 13.39 -2.48 -5.03
CA ARG A 134 13.74 -3.85 -4.67
C ARG A 134 15.19 -4.20 -4.96
N PHE A 135 15.76 -3.59 -5.98
CA PHE A 135 17.09 -3.91 -6.50
C PHE A 135 18.18 -2.95 -6.00
N LEU A 136 17.83 -2.08 -5.05
CA LEU A 136 18.81 -1.24 -4.34
C LEU A 136 19.47 -2.02 -3.18
N GLU A 137 20.65 -1.58 -2.78
CA GLU A 137 21.38 -2.11 -1.63
C GLU A 137 21.67 -0.98 -0.63
N PRO A 138 21.01 -0.98 0.54
CA PRO A 138 19.93 -1.90 0.96
C PRO A 138 18.64 -1.67 0.17
N SER A 139 17.80 -2.72 0.10
CA SER A 139 16.46 -2.60 -0.50
C SER A 139 15.61 -1.58 0.24
N CYS A 140 14.92 -0.73 -0.52
CA CYS A 140 13.95 0.23 -0.01
C CYS A 140 12.50 -0.12 -0.46
N HIS A 141 12.30 -1.35 -0.93
CA HIS A 141 10.98 -1.79 -1.38
C HIS A 141 10.03 -2.00 -0.20
N PRO A 142 8.76 -1.59 -0.28
CA PRO A 142 7.81 -1.66 0.84
C PRO A 142 7.65 -3.03 1.46
N LEU A 143 7.73 -4.12 0.70
CA LEU A 143 7.68 -5.48 1.25
C LEU A 143 8.84 -5.78 2.20
N ASP A 144 10.04 -5.31 1.88
CA ASP A 144 11.23 -5.53 2.72
C ASP A 144 11.20 -4.64 3.96
N LEU A 145 10.42 -3.56 3.90
CA LEU A 145 10.22 -2.61 4.99
C LEU A 145 8.98 -2.91 5.84
N GLY A 146 8.28 -4.01 5.58
CA GLY A 146 7.22 -4.51 6.45
C GLY A 146 5.78 -4.24 5.98
N ALA A 147 5.56 -3.75 4.76
CA ALA A 147 4.22 -3.66 4.20
C ALA A 147 3.61 -5.06 3.99
N ASP A 148 2.31 -5.20 4.24
CA ASP A 148 1.57 -6.46 4.04
C ASP A 148 1.20 -6.65 2.57
N LEU A 149 0.80 -5.56 1.92
CA LEU A 149 0.38 -5.51 0.52
C LEU A 149 1.12 -4.39 -0.19
N CYS A 150 1.55 -4.65 -1.42
CA CYS A 150 2.24 -3.65 -2.24
C CYS A 150 1.85 -3.81 -3.70
N CYS A 151 1.60 -2.70 -4.42
CA CYS A 151 1.41 -2.75 -5.86
C CYS A 151 2.48 -1.95 -6.61
N ASP A 152 3.03 -2.55 -7.66
CA ASP A 152 4.05 -1.98 -8.53
C ASP A 152 3.51 -1.76 -9.94
N SER A 153 3.72 -0.56 -10.52
CA SER A 153 3.63 -0.39 -11.97
C SER A 153 4.96 -0.77 -12.60
N ALA A 154 5.17 -2.06 -12.83
CA ALA A 154 6.44 -2.58 -13.34
C ALA A 154 6.87 -1.88 -14.64
N HIS A 155 5.91 -1.57 -15.53
CA HIS A 155 6.16 -0.90 -16.80
C HIS A 155 6.71 0.54 -16.69
N LYS A 156 6.66 1.16 -15.50
CA LYS A 156 7.22 2.52 -15.31
C LYS A 156 8.73 2.49 -15.07
N THR A 157 9.24 1.45 -14.41
CA THR A 157 10.62 1.44 -13.91
C THR A 157 11.38 0.14 -14.19
N LEU A 158 10.71 -0.90 -14.70
CA LEU A 158 11.32 -2.17 -15.08
C LEU A 158 11.12 -2.44 -16.58
N PRO A 159 11.97 -3.26 -17.21
CA PRO A 159 11.91 -3.57 -18.64
C PRO A 159 10.78 -4.56 -18.97
N VAL A 160 9.53 -4.14 -18.77
CA VAL A 160 8.33 -4.91 -19.09
C VAL A 160 7.41 -4.12 -20.01
N LEU A 161 6.48 -4.81 -20.68
CA LEU A 161 5.54 -4.16 -21.60
C LEU A 161 4.59 -3.22 -20.85
N THR A 162 4.11 -2.19 -21.56
CA THR A 162 3.13 -1.23 -21.07
C THR A 162 1.91 -1.94 -20.49
N GLY A 163 1.46 -1.51 -19.32
CA GLY A 163 0.38 -2.14 -18.57
C GLY A 163 0.85 -3.21 -17.59
N GLY A 164 2.11 -3.67 -17.70
CA GLY A 164 2.64 -4.65 -16.76
C GLY A 164 2.71 -4.11 -15.34
N ALA A 165 2.04 -4.78 -14.41
CA ALA A 165 2.00 -4.42 -13.00
C ALA A 165 1.94 -5.66 -12.11
N TYR A 166 2.33 -5.50 -10.86
CA TYR A 166 2.33 -6.56 -9.86
C TYR A 166 1.52 -6.15 -8.64
N LEU A 167 0.76 -7.09 -8.09
CA LEU A 167 0.27 -7.04 -6.73
C LEU A 167 1.04 -8.07 -5.91
N HIS A 168 1.75 -7.60 -4.92
CA HIS A 168 2.54 -8.43 -4.01
C HIS A 168 1.84 -8.55 -2.65
N ILE A 169 1.83 -9.77 -2.14
CA ILE A 169 1.39 -10.10 -0.78
C ILE A 169 2.63 -10.54 -0.01
N SER A 170 2.89 -9.92 1.13
CA SER A 170 4.05 -10.23 1.98
C SER A 170 4.00 -11.68 2.49
N ARG A 171 5.17 -12.27 2.72
CA ARG A 171 5.27 -13.56 3.43
C ARG A 171 4.79 -13.47 4.88
N ALA A 172 4.92 -12.29 5.49
CA ALA A 172 4.48 -12.03 6.85
C ALA A 172 2.98 -11.68 6.95
N ALA A 173 2.31 -11.42 5.83
CA ALA A 173 0.88 -11.13 5.80
C ALA A 173 0.06 -12.32 6.33
N PRO A 174 -1.15 -12.08 6.88
CA PRO A 174 -2.06 -13.14 7.34
C PRO A 174 -2.28 -14.23 6.30
N ALA A 175 -2.45 -15.49 6.75
CA ALA A 175 -2.66 -16.64 5.85
C ALA A 175 -3.89 -16.44 4.95
N SER A 176 -4.97 -15.85 5.47
CA SER A 176 -6.17 -15.51 4.70
C SER A 176 -5.90 -14.67 3.44
N LEU A 177 -4.89 -13.78 3.50
CA LEU A 177 -4.46 -12.98 2.35
C LEU A 177 -3.58 -13.77 1.37
N ARG A 178 -2.75 -14.67 1.87
CA ARG A 178 -1.81 -15.42 1.04
C ARG A 178 -2.45 -16.55 0.25
N GLU A 179 -3.58 -17.07 0.76
CA GLU A 179 -4.32 -18.20 0.20
C GLU A 179 -5.52 -17.78 -0.67
N SER A 180 -5.86 -16.49 -0.69
CA SER A 180 -7.01 -15.90 -1.41
C SER A 180 -6.83 -15.73 -2.95
#